data_5439ffc9ad1e19fd17a532a59710d26a
#
_entry.id   5439ffc9ad1e19fd17a532a59710d26a
#
_cell.length_a   1.000
_cell.length_b   1.000
_cell.length_c   1.000
_cell.angle_alpha   90.00
_cell.angle_beta   90.00
_cell.angle_gamma   90.00
#
_symmetry.space_group_name_H-M   'P 1'
#
loop_
_entity.id
_entity.type
_entity.pdbx_description
1 polymer ?
#
loop_
_entity_poly.entity_id
_entity_poly.type
_entity_poly.pdbx_seq_one_letter_code
_entity_poly.pdbx_strand_id
1 'polypeptide(L)'
;AGHALGGVFYLHGADHFQKDQAVRALIDAHLDDATRDFNLDLLRGTEVDTETLASVIATPPMMAEWRVVVLREVEGLASSKHARDELIRIAGDPPPGLALIMSCTVPSGSKAKFYSTLARTARSVEFKAISEADVPGWIMQRAKGEHGVDFAPDAAQALGVAIGTNLGVLSQELNKLADFVGDRGTVTIEDVAAAGTKLPSQDRWRWFDLVGDRKFDEAARTLPLLMQQGENGVGLVIGLATQFLRLGIAAEEGAGGLERSLPRHXX
;
A
#
# COMPACT_ATOMS: atom_id res chain seq x y z
N ALA A 1 -27.05 -3.29 4.61
CA ALA A 1 -26.78 -2.43 5.75
C ALA A 1 -26.40 -1.04 5.22
N GLY A 2 -27.19 0.00 5.56
CA GLY A 2 -26.91 1.37 5.13
C GLY A 2 -25.56 1.82 5.70
N HIS A 3 -24.68 2.26 4.84
CA HIS A 3 -23.42 2.85 5.28
C HIS A 3 -23.75 4.20 5.94
N ALA A 4 -23.44 4.33 7.22
CA ALA A 4 -23.67 5.58 7.93
C ALA A 4 -22.66 6.62 7.42
N LEU A 5 -23.16 7.65 6.73
CA LEU A 5 -22.35 8.78 6.28
C LEU A 5 -22.03 9.72 7.44
N GLY A 6 -21.05 10.57 7.24
CA GLY A 6 -20.63 11.58 8.22
C GLY A 6 -19.87 11.02 9.41
N GLY A 7 -19.43 11.91 10.28
CA GLY A 7 -18.66 11.56 11.48
C GLY A 7 -17.17 11.41 11.20
N VAL A 8 -16.48 10.58 11.98
CA VAL A 8 -15.01 10.48 11.93
C VAL A 8 -14.59 9.07 11.54
N PHE A 9 -13.76 8.99 10.51
CA PHE A 9 -13.16 7.75 9.99
C PHE A 9 -11.65 7.78 10.27
N TYR A 10 -11.13 6.69 10.83
CA TYR A 10 -9.71 6.57 11.14
C TYR A 10 -9.12 5.37 10.40
N LEU A 11 -8.41 5.66 9.31
CA LEU A 11 -7.80 4.68 8.42
C LEU A 11 -6.32 4.57 8.79
N HIS A 12 -5.91 3.44 9.39
CA HIS A 12 -4.54 3.33 9.88
C HIS A 12 -3.87 2.04 9.42
N GLY A 13 -2.56 2.00 9.52
CA GLY A 13 -1.77 0.82 9.12
C GLY A 13 -0.74 1.12 8.05
N ALA A 14 -0.03 0.08 7.65
CA ALA A 14 1.13 0.21 6.78
C ALA A 14 0.77 0.28 5.28
N ASP A 15 -0.42 -0.17 4.90
CA ASP A 15 -0.79 -0.22 3.47
C ASP A 15 -1.32 1.14 3.00
N HIS A 16 -0.46 1.93 2.40
CA HIS A 16 -0.80 3.25 1.88
C HIS A 16 -1.76 3.18 0.70
N PHE A 17 -1.60 2.19 -0.17
CA PHE A 17 -2.44 2.05 -1.37
C PHE A 17 -3.90 1.83 -1.01
N GLN A 18 -4.17 0.86 -0.14
CA GLN A 18 -5.54 0.57 0.29
C GLN A 18 -6.13 1.72 1.12
N LYS A 19 -5.32 2.40 1.97
CA LYS A 19 -5.77 3.60 2.68
C LYS A 19 -6.21 4.69 1.70
N ASP A 20 -5.41 4.96 0.66
CA ASP A 20 -5.74 5.99 -0.33
C ASP A 20 -7.00 5.64 -1.12
N GLN A 21 -7.20 4.37 -1.46
CA GLN A 21 -8.44 3.93 -2.10
C GLN A 21 -9.65 4.14 -1.18
N ALA A 22 -9.53 3.79 0.09
CA ALA A 22 -10.60 4.00 1.07
C ALA A 22 -10.92 5.49 1.24
N VAL A 23 -9.88 6.37 1.26
CA VAL A 23 -10.08 7.82 1.31
C VAL A 23 -10.90 8.29 0.09
N ARG A 24 -10.52 7.88 -1.11
CA ARG A 24 -11.25 8.26 -2.35
C ARG A 24 -12.69 7.78 -2.29
N ALA A 25 -12.91 6.52 -1.95
CA ALA A 25 -14.26 5.95 -1.85
C ALA A 25 -15.13 6.70 -0.83
N LEU A 26 -14.54 7.13 0.31
CA LEU A 26 -15.27 7.92 1.31
C LEU A 26 -15.58 9.32 0.78
N ILE A 27 -14.67 9.97 0.07
CA ILE A 27 -14.94 11.28 -0.56
C ILE A 27 -16.10 11.14 -1.53
N ASP A 28 -16.04 10.16 -2.43
CA ASP A 28 -17.05 9.94 -3.47
C ASP A 28 -18.42 9.56 -2.88
N ALA A 29 -18.45 8.90 -1.72
CA ALA A 29 -19.68 8.55 -1.02
C ALA A 29 -20.37 9.77 -0.37
N HIS A 30 -19.60 10.82 -0.04
CA HIS A 30 -20.13 12.00 0.68
C HIS A 30 -20.39 13.20 -0.23
N LEU A 31 -19.64 13.34 -1.32
CA LEU A 31 -19.67 14.54 -2.16
C LEU A 31 -19.96 14.20 -3.62
N ASP A 32 -20.88 14.93 -4.20
CA ASP A 32 -21.07 14.93 -5.65
C ASP A 32 -20.11 15.93 -6.32
N ASP A 33 -19.93 15.80 -7.62
CA ASP A 33 -18.98 16.64 -8.37
C ASP A 33 -19.34 18.12 -8.34
N ALA A 34 -20.64 18.45 -8.27
CA ALA A 34 -21.11 19.85 -8.32
C ALA A 34 -20.75 20.65 -7.07
N THR A 35 -20.63 19.98 -5.92
CA THR A 35 -20.38 20.67 -4.64
C THR A 35 -19.01 20.36 -4.04
N ARG A 36 -18.26 19.45 -4.67
CA ARG A 36 -16.98 18.94 -4.16
C ARG A 36 -15.97 20.06 -3.88
N ASP A 37 -15.80 20.99 -4.82
CA ASP A 37 -14.78 22.04 -4.70
C ASP A 37 -15.02 22.98 -3.50
N PHE A 38 -16.24 23.09 -3.03
CA PHE A 38 -16.61 23.95 -1.90
C PHE A 38 -16.60 23.21 -0.55
N ASN A 39 -16.59 21.87 -0.60
CA ASN A 39 -16.82 21.03 0.58
C ASN A 39 -15.72 19.99 0.83
N LEU A 40 -14.59 20.06 0.10
CA LEU A 40 -13.47 19.13 0.30
C LEU A 40 -12.22 19.91 0.71
N ASP A 41 -11.71 19.60 1.90
CA ASP A 41 -10.43 20.11 2.37
C ASP A 41 -9.43 18.97 2.50
N LEU A 42 -8.23 19.18 1.98
CA LEU A 42 -7.14 18.21 2.03
C LEU A 42 -6.01 18.77 2.90
N LEU A 43 -5.79 18.19 4.06
CA LEU A 43 -4.82 18.65 5.04
C LEU A 43 -3.77 17.57 5.31
N ARG A 44 -2.58 18.00 5.73
CA ARG A 44 -1.52 17.09 6.19
C ARG A 44 -1.13 17.43 7.63
N GLY A 45 -1.08 16.41 8.49
CA GLY A 45 -0.71 16.59 9.89
C GLY A 45 0.72 17.08 10.11
N THR A 46 1.58 16.94 9.10
CA THR A 46 2.95 17.46 9.13
C THR A 46 3.03 18.96 8.78
N GLU A 47 1.96 19.54 8.23
CA GLU A 47 1.95 20.91 7.71
C GLU A 47 0.93 21.81 8.39
N VAL A 48 -0.19 21.22 8.86
CA VAL A 48 -1.30 21.99 9.43
C VAL A 48 -1.05 22.29 10.92
N ASP A 49 -1.31 23.52 11.32
CA ASP A 49 -1.34 23.84 12.76
C ASP A 49 -2.73 23.57 13.34
N THR A 50 -2.80 23.51 14.67
CA THR A 50 -4.04 23.12 15.38
C THR A 50 -5.17 24.13 15.19
N GLU A 51 -4.86 25.43 15.07
CA GLU A 51 -5.88 26.48 14.88
C GLU A 51 -6.52 26.37 13.51
N THR A 52 -5.71 26.21 12.47
CA THR A 52 -6.18 25.99 11.09
C THR A 52 -7.03 24.72 11.01
N LEU A 53 -6.57 23.63 11.63
CA LEU A 53 -7.31 22.36 11.64
C LEU A 53 -8.69 22.56 12.30
N ALA A 54 -8.74 23.21 13.48
CA ALA A 54 -9.99 23.46 14.18
C ALA A 54 -10.94 24.35 13.38
N SER A 55 -10.41 25.39 12.72
CA SER A 55 -11.19 26.29 11.87
C SER A 55 -11.83 25.55 10.69
N VAL A 56 -11.05 24.73 9.98
CA VAL A 56 -11.53 23.97 8.82
C VAL A 56 -12.62 22.99 9.26
N ILE A 57 -12.40 22.27 10.37
CA ILE A 57 -13.38 21.28 10.90
C ILE A 57 -14.66 21.96 11.35
N ALA A 58 -14.60 23.19 11.88
CA ALA A 58 -15.78 23.93 12.33
C ALA A 58 -16.56 24.57 11.18
N THR A 59 -16.01 24.61 9.98
CA THR A 59 -16.70 25.22 8.81
C THR A 59 -17.86 24.31 8.36
N PRO A 60 -19.11 24.83 8.30
CA PRO A 60 -20.23 24.00 7.89
C PRO A 60 -20.21 23.69 6.38
N PRO A 61 -20.93 22.64 5.96
CA PRO A 61 -21.05 22.36 4.52
C PRO A 61 -21.78 23.49 3.78
N MET A 62 -21.39 23.69 2.51
CA MET A 62 -21.95 24.73 1.66
C MET A 62 -22.72 24.11 0.50
N MET A 63 -24.04 24.28 0.49
CA MET A 63 -24.96 23.75 -0.55
C MET A 63 -24.87 22.22 -0.69
N ALA A 64 -24.49 21.51 0.39
CA ALA A 64 -24.36 20.06 0.42
C ALA A 64 -24.72 19.54 1.82
N GLU A 65 -24.99 18.26 1.93
CA GLU A 65 -25.24 17.62 3.22
C GLU A 65 -23.98 17.48 4.05
N TRP A 66 -22.82 17.26 3.38
CA TRP A 66 -21.57 16.94 4.04
C TRP A 66 -20.43 17.87 3.61
N ARG A 67 -19.60 18.22 4.56
CA ARG A 67 -18.26 18.76 4.34
C ARG A 67 -17.26 17.66 4.67
N VAL A 68 -16.34 17.38 3.74
CA VAL A 68 -15.33 16.34 3.90
C VAL A 68 -13.98 17.00 4.19
N VAL A 69 -13.38 16.63 5.30
CA VAL A 69 -12.01 17.03 5.65
C VAL A 69 -11.15 15.77 5.66
N VAL A 70 -10.17 15.72 4.76
CA VAL A 70 -9.18 14.63 4.73
C VAL A 70 -7.91 15.10 5.44
N LEU A 71 -7.58 14.44 6.54
CA LEU A 71 -6.35 14.73 7.30
C LEU A 71 -5.39 13.56 7.14
N ARG A 72 -4.38 13.75 6.29
CA ARG A 72 -3.33 12.76 6.06
C ARG A 72 -2.19 12.94 7.08
N GLU A 73 -1.44 11.87 7.28
CA GLU A 73 -0.23 11.90 8.13
C GLU A 73 -0.55 12.40 9.56
N VAL A 74 -1.62 11.84 10.15
CA VAL A 74 -2.09 12.22 11.50
C VAL A 74 -0.97 12.05 12.54
N GLU A 75 -0.04 11.13 12.31
CA GLU A 75 1.15 10.94 13.16
C GLU A 75 2.01 12.20 13.28
N GLY A 76 1.95 13.12 12.32
CA GLY A 76 2.64 14.41 12.39
C GLY A 76 2.15 15.29 13.54
N LEU A 77 0.88 15.15 13.92
CA LEU A 77 0.27 15.90 15.03
C LEU A 77 0.48 15.23 16.39
N ALA A 78 1.06 14.03 16.44
CA ALA A 78 1.16 13.23 17.66
C ALA A 78 2.07 13.87 18.73
N SER A 79 2.96 14.78 18.37
CA SER A 79 3.80 15.52 19.32
C SER A 79 3.04 16.64 20.04
N SER A 80 2.00 17.20 19.41
CA SER A 80 1.20 18.30 19.98
C SER A 80 0.10 17.74 20.87
N LYS A 81 0.17 18.04 22.19
CA LYS A 81 -0.89 17.64 23.13
C LYS A 81 -2.23 18.25 22.70
N HIS A 82 -2.23 19.53 22.34
CA HIS A 82 -3.46 20.27 21.97
C HIS A 82 -4.12 19.61 20.73
N ALA A 83 -3.34 19.30 19.70
CA ALA A 83 -3.88 18.65 18.49
C ALA A 83 -4.45 17.26 18.81
N ARG A 84 -3.75 16.46 19.64
CA ARG A 84 -4.24 15.13 20.04
C ARG A 84 -5.58 15.22 20.79
N ASP A 85 -5.66 16.11 21.76
CA ASP A 85 -6.86 16.29 22.59
C ASP A 85 -8.03 16.73 21.72
N GLU A 86 -7.80 17.64 20.77
CA GLU A 86 -8.81 18.14 19.84
C GLU A 86 -9.30 17.03 18.90
N LEU A 87 -8.40 16.26 18.30
CA LEU A 87 -8.79 15.16 17.41
C LEU A 87 -9.60 14.09 18.14
N ILE A 88 -9.23 13.78 19.39
CA ILE A 88 -9.99 12.81 20.21
C ILE A 88 -11.38 13.37 20.54
N ARG A 89 -11.47 14.66 20.87
CA ARG A 89 -12.74 15.32 21.17
C ARG A 89 -13.67 15.26 19.95
N ILE A 90 -13.16 15.64 18.78
CA ILE A 90 -13.93 15.62 17.52
C ILE A 90 -14.35 14.19 17.17
N ALA A 91 -13.46 13.21 17.40
CA ALA A 91 -13.79 11.79 17.11
C ALA A 91 -14.96 11.30 17.98
N GLY A 92 -15.06 11.82 19.22
CA GLY A 92 -16.14 11.45 20.14
C GLY A 92 -17.44 12.22 19.91
N ASP A 93 -17.35 13.45 19.40
CA ASP A 93 -18.52 14.33 19.21
C ASP A 93 -18.27 15.20 17.96
N PRO A 94 -18.41 14.63 16.78
CA PRO A 94 -18.15 15.37 15.53
C PRO A 94 -19.25 16.43 15.24
N PRO A 95 -18.85 17.60 14.72
CA PRO A 95 -19.82 18.60 14.30
C PRO A 95 -20.83 18.03 13.27
N PRO A 96 -22.10 18.50 13.32
CA PRO A 96 -23.08 18.09 12.32
C PRO A 96 -22.63 18.45 10.88
N GLY A 97 -22.85 17.54 9.94
CA GLY A 97 -22.46 17.74 8.55
C GLY A 97 -20.98 17.47 8.24
N LEU A 98 -20.19 17.09 9.25
CA LEU A 98 -18.76 16.78 9.04
C LEU A 98 -18.55 15.31 8.69
N ALA A 99 -17.67 15.05 7.71
CA ALA A 99 -17.04 13.76 7.47
C ALA A 99 -15.51 13.97 7.56
N LEU A 100 -14.91 13.67 8.71
CA LEU A 100 -13.46 13.78 8.91
C LEU A 100 -12.82 12.42 8.62
N ILE A 101 -11.98 12.38 7.59
CA ILE A 101 -11.28 11.17 7.16
C ILE A 101 -9.80 11.29 7.54
N MET A 102 -9.39 10.57 8.57
CA MET A 102 -8.03 10.59 9.08
C MET A 102 -7.22 9.41 8.55
N SER A 103 -6.07 9.67 7.94
CA SER A 103 -5.14 8.64 7.47
C SER A 103 -3.84 8.69 8.28
N CYS A 104 -3.43 7.54 8.81
CA CYS A 104 -2.32 7.44 9.76
C CYS A 104 -1.44 6.23 9.48
N THR A 105 -0.12 6.41 9.61
CA THR A 105 0.82 5.29 9.70
C THR A 105 1.42 5.29 11.09
N VAL A 106 0.88 4.43 11.95
CA VAL A 106 1.34 4.37 13.34
C VAL A 106 2.82 3.95 13.36
N PRO A 107 3.72 4.78 13.96
CA PRO A 107 5.14 4.41 14.01
C PRO A 107 5.37 3.07 14.70
N SER A 108 6.26 2.27 14.12
CA SER A 108 6.59 0.93 14.64
C SER A 108 7.02 1.03 16.11
N GLY A 109 6.44 0.16 16.94
CA GLY A 109 6.74 0.12 18.36
C GLY A 109 6.13 1.25 19.18
N SER A 110 5.32 2.13 18.60
CA SER A 110 4.71 3.22 19.34
C SER A 110 3.74 2.71 20.40
N LYS A 111 3.93 3.17 21.65
CA LYS A 111 3.03 2.89 22.78
C LYS A 111 2.12 4.08 23.10
N ALA A 112 2.06 5.08 22.21
CA ALA A 112 1.27 6.28 22.44
C ALA A 112 -0.24 5.95 22.47
N LYS A 113 -0.89 6.26 23.59
CA LYS A 113 -2.32 6.00 23.79
C LYS A 113 -3.20 6.76 22.79
N PHE A 114 -2.68 7.81 22.17
CA PHE A 114 -3.36 8.61 21.18
C PHE A 114 -3.95 7.73 20.04
N TYR A 115 -3.12 6.88 19.45
CA TYR A 115 -3.54 6.03 18.31
C TYR A 115 -4.61 5.02 18.71
N SER A 116 -4.44 4.38 19.88
CA SER A 116 -5.42 3.40 20.36
C SER A 116 -6.73 4.08 20.80
N THR A 117 -6.66 5.32 21.28
CA THR A 117 -7.86 6.08 21.63
C THR A 117 -8.63 6.47 20.35
N LEU A 118 -7.95 6.98 19.32
CA LEU A 118 -8.59 7.26 18.03
C LEU A 118 -9.26 6.00 17.45
N ALA A 119 -8.55 4.86 17.52
CA ALA A 119 -9.09 3.61 16.98
C ALA A 119 -10.36 3.13 17.70
N ARG A 120 -10.55 3.48 18.97
CA ARG A 120 -11.76 3.13 19.72
C ARG A 120 -12.89 4.15 19.56
N THR A 121 -12.52 5.42 19.34
CA THR A 121 -13.50 6.52 19.33
C THR A 121 -14.06 6.77 17.93
N ALA A 122 -13.22 6.70 16.92
CA ALA A 122 -13.63 6.88 15.51
C ALA A 122 -14.07 5.55 14.87
N ARG A 123 -14.69 5.63 13.70
CA ARG A 123 -14.90 4.44 12.85
C ARG A 123 -13.55 4.04 12.26
N SER A 124 -12.98 2.99 12.82
CA SER A 124 -11.59 2.62 12.57
C SER A 124 -11.45 1.41 11.65
N VAL A 125 -10.53 1.51 10.68
CA VAL A 125 -10.14 0.39 9.81
C VAL A 125 -8.62 0.30 9.76
N GLU A 126 -8.09 -0.90 10.05
CA GLU A 126 -6.66 -1.16 9.95
C GLU A 126 -6.32 -1.79 8.60
N PHE A 127 -5.42 -1.16 7.88
CA PHE A 127 -4.89 -1.62 6.58
C PHE A 127 -3.48 -2.18 6.78
N LYS A 128 -3.41 -3.47 7.02
CA LYS A 128 -2.14 -4.17 7.23
C LYS A 128 -1.39 -4.34 5.91
N ALA A 129 -0.07 -4.29 5.97
CA ALA A 129 0.75 -4.63 4.80
C ALA A 129 0.43 -6.06 4.36
N ILE A 130 0.27 -6.25 3.06
CA ILE A 130 0.05 -7.58 2.50
C ILE A 130 1.32 -8.42 2.60
N SER A 131 1.20 -9.70 2.91
CA SER A 131 2.34 -10.61 2.87
C SER A 131 2.57 -11.12 1.44
N GLU A 132 3.80 -11.50 1.11
CA GLU A 132 4.11 -12.07 -0.21
C GLU A 132 3.23 -13.29 -0.53
N ALA A 133 2.92 -14.09 0.48
CA ALA A 133 2.08 -15.28 0.32
C ALA A 133 0.62 -14.93 -0.06
N ASP A 134 0.15 -13.76 0.35
CA ASP A 134 -1.23 -13.34 0.08
C ASP A 134 -1.38 -12.58 -1.26
N VAL A 135 -0.26 -12.16 -1.88
CA VAL A 135 -0.28 -11.37 -3.12
C VAL A 135 -1.03 -12.09 -4.25
N PRO A 136 -0.79 -13.39 -4.55
CA PRO A 136 -1.52 -14.03 -5.64
C PRO A 136 -3.03 -14.05 -5.42
N GLY A 137 -3.47 -14.29 -4.19
CA GLY A 137 -4.90 -14.24 -3.83
C GLY A 137 -5.49 -12.85 -4.05
N TRP A 138 -4.75 -11.81 -3.64
CA TRP A 138 -5.14 -10.41 -3.84
C TRP A 138 -5.27 -10.08 -5.35
N ILE A 139 -4.29 -10.52 -6.15
CA ILE A 139 -4.30 -10.33 -7.62
C ILE A 139 -5.60 -10.91 -8.22
N MET A 140 -5.90 -12.19 -7.92
CA MET A 140 -7.07 -12.87 -8.46
C MET A 140 -8.38 -12.19 -8.04
N GLN A 141 -8.48 -11.85 -6.76
CA GLN A 141 -9.68 -11.18 -6.23
C GLN A 141 -9.89 -9.81 -6.85
N ARG A 142 -8.81 -9.04 -6.98
CA ARG A 142 -8.88 -7.68 -7.51
C ARG A 142 -9.20 -7.66 -9.01
N ALA A 143 -8.53 -8.52 -9.78
CA ALA A 143 -8.80 -8.64 -11.22
C ALA A 143 -10.26 -8.99 -11.48
N LYS A 144 -10.80 -9.94 -10.70
CA LYS A 144 -12.21 -10.33 -10.83
C LYS A 144 -13.17 -9.21 -10.42
N GLY A 145 -12.87 -8.55 -9.29
CA GLY A 145 -13.76 -7.51 -8.73
C GLY A 145 -13.79 -6.22 -9.53
N GLU A 146 -12.64 -5.77 -10.04
CA GLU A 146 -12.54 -4.47 -10.71
C GLU A 146 -12.66 -4.56 -12.22
N HIS A 147 -12.19 -5.67 -12.81
CA HIS A 147 -12.12 -5.80 -14.28
C HIS A 147 -13.00 -6.93 -14.84
N GLY A 148 -13.58 -7.76 -13.97
CA GLY A 148 -14.35 -8.92 -14.42
C GLY A 148 -13.49 -10.04 -15.01
N VAL A 149 -12.17 -9.94 -14.89
CA VAL A 149 -11.20 -10.83 -15.53
C VAL A 149 -10.68 -11.87 -14.52
N ASP A 150 -10.61 -13.12 -14.94
CA ASP A 150 -10.01 -14.17 -14.13
C ASP A 150 -8.49 -14.23 -14.34
N PHE A 151 -7.76 -14.68 -13.34
CA PHE A 151 -6.31 -14.90 -13.42
C PHE A 151 -6.02 -16.37 -13.18
N ALA A 152 -5.22 -16.97 -14.06
CA ALA A 152 -4.69 -18.30 -13.82
C ALA A 152 -3.78 -18.25 -12.57
N PRO A 153 -3.83 -19.26 -11.68
CA PRO A 153 -3.04 -19.23 -10.43
C PRO A 153 -1.53 -19.06 -10.66
N ASP A 154 -0.99 -19.68 -11.69
CA ASP A 154 0.43 -19.58 -12.05
C ASP A 154 0.78 -18.16 -12.57
N ALA A 155 -0.13 -17.52 -13.31
CA ALA A 155 0.02 -16.13 -13.74
C ALA A 155 0.02 -15.18 -12.55
N ALA A 156 -0.89 -15.37 -11.59
CA ALA A 156 -0.95 -14.56 -10.37
C ALA A 156 0.32 -14.73 -9.52
N GLN A 157 0.80 -15.97 -9.41
CA GLN A 157 2.03 -16.27 -8.69
C GLN A 157 3.24 -15.59 -9.37
N ALA A 158 3.35 -15.73 -10.70
CA ALA A 158 4.46 -15.13 -11.47
C ALA A 158 4.46 -13.60 -11.34
N LEU A 159 3.29 -12.98 -11.45
CA LEU A 159 3.14 -11.53 -11.31
C LEU A 159 3.50 -11.07 -9.88
N GLY A 160 3.05 -11.82 -8.87
CA GLY A 160 3.39 -11.55 -7.47
C GLY A 160 4.89 -11.62 -7.21
N VAL A 161 5.56 -12.62 -7.76
CA VAL A 161 7.03 -12.75 -7.64
C VAL A 161 7.74 -11.60 -8.36
N ALA A 162 7.22 -11.19 -9.52
CA ALA A 162 7.84 -10.12 -10.32
C ALA A 162 7.78 -8.75 -9.63
N ILE A 163 6.67 -8.45 -8.98
CA ILE A 163 6.39 -7.09 -8.45
C ILE A 163 6.51 -7.03 -6.93
N GLY A 164 6.26 -8.15 -6.26
CA GLY A 164 6.24 -8.19 -4.79
C GLY A 164 4.97 -7.58 -4.23
N THR A 165 5.10 -6.95 -3.05
CA THR A 165 3.96 -6.46 -2.27
C THR A 165 3.53 -5.03 -2.61
N ASN A 166 4.02 -4.46 -3.71
CA ASN A 166 3.64 -3.10 -4.12
C ASN A 166 2.27 -3.10 -4.80
N LEU A 167 1.20 -2.95 -4.02
CA LEU A 167 -0.18 -3.02 -4.51
C LEU A 167 -0.50 -1.94 -5.56
N GLY A 168 0.17 -0.79 -5.49
CA GLY A 168 0.00 0.27 -6.50
C GLY A 168 0.49 -0.15 -7.87
N VAL A 169 1.70 -0.72 -7.92
CA VAL A 169 2.27 -1.25 -9.17
C VAL A 169 1.46 -2.45 -9.66
N LEU A 170 1.11 -3.36 -8.74
CA LEU A 170 0.25 -4.51 -9.09
C LEU A 170 -1.05 -4.05 -9.72
N SER A 171 -1.72 -3.04 -9.15
CA SER A 171 -2.98 -2.52 -9.69
C SER A 171 -2.80 -1.97 -11.11
N GLN A 172 -1.71 -1.26 -11.38
CA GLN A 172 -1.41 -0.76 -12.73
C GLN A 172 -1.19 -1.91 -13.71
N GLU A 173 -0.47 -2.95 -13.30
CA GLU A 173 -0.25 -4.14 -14.14
C GLU A 173 -1.55 -4.90 -14.39
N LEU A 174 -2.43 -4.99 -13.39
CA LEU A 174 -3.75 -5.61 -13.56
C LEU A 174 -4.60 -4.86 -14.59
N ASN A 175 -4.62 -3.51 -14.53
CA ASN A 175 -5.32 -2.70 -15.55
C ASN A 175 -4.80 -3.04 -16.95
N LYS A 176 -3.48 -3.00 -17.12
CA LYS A 176 -2.82 -3.28 -18.40
C LYS A 176 -3.15 -4.69 -18.91
N LEU A 177 -3.07 -5.69 -18.04
CA LEU A 177 -3.34 -7.09 -18.40
C LEU A 177 -4.82 -7.33 -18.70
N ALA A 178 -5.73 -6.69 -17.96
CA ALA A 178 -7.16 -6.78 -18.25
C ALA A 178 -7.47 -6.21 -19.64
N ASP A 179 -6.90 -5.04 -19.96
CA ASP A 179 -7.03 -4.44 -21.29
C ASP A 179 -6.43 -5.34 -22.38
N PHE A 180 -5.28 -5.95 -22.10
CA PHE A 180 -4.56 -6.83 -23.03
C PHE A 180 -5.38 -8.08 -23.41
N VAL A 181 -6.01 -8.72 -22.42
CA VAL A 181 -6.79 -9.94 -22.69
C VAL A 181 -8.18 -9.64 -23.23
N GLY A 182 -8.76 -8.49 -22.91
CA GLY A 182 -10.07 -8.06 -23.42
C GLY A 182 -11.14 -9.12 -23.20
N ASP A 183 -11.88 -9.43 -24.26
CA ASP A 183 -13.02 -10.35 -24.24
C ASP A 183 -12.66 -11.81 -23.90
N ARG A 184 -11.36 -12.18 -23.95
CA ARG A 184 -10.95 -13.54 -23.52
C ARG A 184 -11.25 -13.81 -22.04
N GLY A 185 -11.22 -12.76 -21.22
CA GLY A 185 -11.65 -12.81 -19.82
C GLY A 185 -10.75 -13.57 -18.86
N THR A 186 -9.62 -14.13 -19.32
CA THR A 186 -8.69 -14.87 -18.44
C THR A 186 -7.25 -14.51 -18.80
N VAL A 187 -6.47 -14.14 -17.80
CA VAL A 187 -5.03 -13.85 -17.95
C VAL A 187 -4.23 -15.11 -17.66
N THR A 188 -3.38 -15.50 -18.61
CA THR A 188 -2.45 -16.63 -18.46
C THR A 188 -1.02 -16.11 -18.23
N ILE A 189 -0.10 -17.02 -17.90
CA ILE A 189 1.31 -16.67 -17.71
C ILE A 189 1.94 -16.15 -19.03
N GLU A 190 1.48 -16.65 -20.17
CA GLU A 190 1.92 -16.19 -21.49
C GLU A 190 1.48 -14.74 -21.73
N ASP A 191 0.29 -14.38 -21.27
CA ASP A 191 -0.21 -13.00 -21.38
C ASP A 191 0.63 -12.04 -20.54
N VAL A 192 1.00 -12.45 -19.32
CA VAL A 192 1.86 -11.66 -18.43
C VAL A 192 3.21 -11.37 -19.13
N ALA A 193 3.80 -12.39 -19.73
CA ALA A 193 5.06 -12.25 -20.48
C ALA A 193 4.87 -11.38 -21.74
N ALA A 194 3.80 -11.63 -22.52
CA ALA A 194 3.53 -10.93 -23.78
C ALA A 194 3.21 -9.44 -23.57
N ALA A 195 2.56 -9.09 -22.46
CA ALA A 195 2.25 -7.69 -22.12
C ALA A 195 3.50 -6.91 -21.65
N GLY A 196 4.67 -7.54 -21.65
CA GLY A 196 5.94 -6.90 -21.32
C GLY A 196 6.19 -6.73 -19.83
N THR A 197 5.44 -7.42 -18.97
CA THR A 197 5.77 -7.48 -17.56
C THR A 197 7.11 -8.21 -17.41
N LYS A 198 8.09 -7.56 -16.85
CA LYS A 198 9.41 -8.16 -16.63
C LYS A 198 9.30 -9.19 -15.50
N LEU A 199 8.96 -10.41 -15.86
CA LEU A 199 9.06 -11.52 -14.93
C LEU A 199 10.54 -11.69 -14.53
N PRO A 200 10.84 -11.97 -13.26
CA PRO A 200 12.22 -12.27 -12.90
C PRO A 200 12.68 -13.42 -13.78
N SER A 201 13.66 -13.18 -14.61
CA SER A 201 14.17 -14.25 -15.47
C SER A 201 14.73 -15.35 -14.56
N GLN A 202 14.43 -16.59 -14.88
CA GLN A 202 15.10 -17.73 -14.20
C GLN A 202 16.60 -17.54 -14.22
N ASP A 203 17.11 -16.86 -15.22
CA ASP A 203 18.53 -16.57 -15.39
C ASP A 203 19.10 -15.68 -14.27
N ARG A 204 18.32 -14.71 -13.73
CA ARG A 204 18.78 -13.87 -12.61
C ARG A 204 18.99 -14.70 -11.33
N TRP A 205 18.02 -15.54 -10.99
CA TRP A 205 18.12 -16.39 -9.80
C TRP A 205 19.25 -17.41 -9.95
N ARG A 206 19.35 -18.02 -11.12
CA ARG A 206 20.44 -18.93 -11.46
C ARG A 206 21.79 -18.20 -11.35
N TRP A 207 21.85 -16.94 -11.77
CA TRP A 207 23.07 -16.12 -11.65
C TRP A 207 23.43 -15.87 -10.18
N PHE A 208 22.44 -15.58 -9.32
CA PHE A 208 22.64 -15.43 -7.89
C PHE A 208 23.17 -16.74 -7.28
N ASP A 209 22.65 -17.89 -7.71
CA ASP A 209 23.12 -19.21 -7.26
C ASP A 209 24.57 -19.43 -7.70
N LEU A 210 24.94 -19.08 -8.94
CA LEU A 210 26.32 -19.18 -9.40
C LEU A 210 27.27 -18.35 -8.54
N VAL A 211 26.88 -17.13 -8.17
CA VAL A 211 27.68 -16.27 -7.29
C VAL A 211 27.75 -16.86 -5.87
N GLY A 212 26.62 -17.36 -5.35
CA GLY A 212 26.55 -18.02 -4.03
C GLY A 212 27.41 -19.28 -3.96
N ASP A 213 27.43 -20.07 -5.05
CA ASP A 213 28.26 -21.29 -5.19
C ASP A 213 29.74 -20.97 -5.49
N ARG A 214 30.10 -19.69 -5.58
CA ARG A 214 31.44 -19.21 -5.94
C ARG A 214 31.91 -19.63 -7.34
N LYS A 215 30.94 -19.88 -8.26
CA LYS A 215 31.23 -20.19 -9.68
C LYS A 215 31.43 -18.89 -10.46
N PHE A 216 32.38 -18.08 -10.04
CA PHE A 216 32.55 -16.70 -10.54
C PHE A 216 32.84 -16.63 -12.04
N ASP A 217 33.58 -17.59 -12.59
CA ASP A 217 33.88 -17.62 -14.02
C ASP A 217 32.61 -17.80 -14.88
N GLU A 218 31.71 -18.65 -14.40
CA GLU A 218 30.41 -18.88 -15.07
C GLU A 218 29.47 -17.68 -14.89
N ALA A 219 29.43 -17.12 -13.69
CA ALA A 219 28.63 -15.91 -13.41
C ALA A 219 29.12 -14.73 -14.26
N ALA A 220 30.43 -14.53 -14.41
CA ALA A 220 30.99 -13.46 -15.24
C ALA A 220 30.63 -13.63 -16.71
N ARG A 221 30.64 -14.87 -17.22
CA ARG A 221 30.28 -15.16 -18.62
C ARG A 221 28.80 -14.93 -18.91
N THR A 222 27.93 -15.16 -17.94
CA THR A 222 26.47 -15.00 -18.12
C THR A 222 25.99 -13.57 -17.85
N LEU A 223 26.78 -12.74 -17.14
CA LEU A 223 26.39 -11.38 -16.80
C LEU A 223 26.04 -10.50 -18.02
N PRO A 224 26.84 -10.48 -19.10
CA PRO A 224 26.45 -9.68 -20.28
C PRO A 224 25.10 -10.08 -20.87
N LEU A 225 24.75 -11.37 -20.84
CA LEU A 225 23.49 -11.85 -21.34
C LEU A 225 22.32 -11.30 -20.50
N LEU A 226 22.46 -11.31 -19.17
CA LEU A 226 21.45 -10.71 -18.26
C LEU A 226 21.26 -9.22 -18.54
N MET A 227 22.38 -8.50 -18.75
CA MET A 227 22.32 -7.07 -19.07
C MET A 227 21.58 -6.82 -20.39
N GLN A 228 21.80 -7.69 -21.41
CA GLN A 228 21.09 -7.61 -22.69
C GLN A 228 19.60 -7.92 -22.55
N GLN A 229 19.21 -8.76 -21.59
CA GLN A 229 17.81 -9.09 -21.29
C GLN A 229 17.10 -7.99 -20.51
N GLY A 230 17.82 -6.89 -20.18
CA GLY A 230 17.21 -5.72 -19.54
C GLY A 230 17.44 -5.65 -18.02
N GLU A 231 18.22 -6.56 -17.46
CA GLU A 231 18.63 -6.42 -16.06
C GLU A 231 19.58 -5.24 -15.94
N ASN A 232 19.56 -4.57 -14.80
CA ASN A 232 20.50 -3.47 -14.55
C ASN A 232 21.46 -3.84 -13.43
N GLY A 233 22.70 -3.38 -13.56
CA GLY A 233 23.76 -3.73 -12.63
C GLY A 233 23.48 -3.36 -11.18
N VAL A 234 22.80 -2.22 -10.95
CA VAL A 234 22.45 -1.78 -9.60
C VAL A 234 21.44 -2.76 -8.96
N GLY A 235 20.42 -3.17 -9.73
CA GLY A 235 19.42 -4.15 -9.28
C GLY A 235 20.06 -5.50 -8.95
N LEU A 236 21.02 -5.96 -9.77
CA LEU A 236 21.75 -7.21 -9.52
C LEU A 236 22.59 -7.13 -8.24
N VAL A 237 23.28 -6.00 -8.01
CA VAL A 237 24.10 -5.81 -6.79
C VAL A 237 23.21 -5.77 -5.54
N ILE A 238 22.10 -5.06 -5.59
CA ILE A 238 21.15 -5.00 -4.47
C ILE A 238 20.55 -6.39 -4.20
N GLY A 239 20.19 -7.12 -5.24
CA GLY A 239 19.67 -8.49 -5.12
C GLY A 239 20.69 -9.43 -4.46
N LEU A 240 21.95 -9.39 -4.89
CA LEU A 240 23.02 -10.17 -4.28
C LEU A 240 23.24 -9.80 -2.81
N ALA A 241 23.32 -8.51 -2.52
CA ALA A 241 23.51 -8.04 -1.15
C ALA A 241 22.38 -8.54 -0.23
N THR A 242 21.15 -8.48 -0.70
CA THR A 242 19.98 -8.97 0.02
C THR A 242 20.06 -10.48 0.24
N GLN A 243 20.42 -11.23 -0.81
CA GLN A 243 20.56 -12.69 -0.73
C GLN A 243 21.63 -13.11 0.28
N PHE A 244 22.79 -12.48 0.24
CA PHE A 244 23.88 -12.79 1.18
C PHE A 244 23.52 -12.41 2.62
N LEU A 245 22.82 -11.28 2.81
CA LEU A 245 22.35 -10.88 4.14
C LEU A 245 21.38 -11.93 4.70
N ARG A 246 20.43 -12.39 3.88
CA ARG A 246 19.48 -13.45 4.27
C ARG A 246 20.20 -14.74 4.64
N LEU A 247 21.16 -15.16 3.82
CA LEU A 247 21.97 -16.37 4.09
C LEU A 247 22.76 -16.23 5.39
N GLY A 248 23.33 -15.06 5.64
CA GLY A 248 24.08 -14.79 6.88
C GLY A 248 23.18 -14.89 8.11
N ILE A 249 21.99 -14.28 8.08
CA ILE A 249 21.01 -14.32 9.17
C ILE A 249 20.53 -15.78 9.39
N ALA A 250 20.23 -16.49 8.30
CA ALA A 250 19.77 -17.89 8.37
C ALA A 250 20.84 -18.80 8.96
N ALA A 251 22.12 -18.54 8.66
CA ALA A 251 23.24 -19.32 9.17
C ALA A 251 23.46 -19.08 10.67
N GLU A 252 23.27 -17.86 11.15
CA GLU A 252 23.49 -17.50 12.56
C GLU A 252 22.28 -17.81 13.46
N GLU A 253 21.09 -17.51 13.01
CA GLU A 253 19.86 -17.50 13.84
C GLU A 253 18.82 -18.53 13.40
N GLY A 254 19.07 -19.26 12.33
CA GLY A 254 18.09 -20.19 11.75
C GLY A 254 16.96 -19.45 11.01
N ALA A 255 15.98 -20.23 10.52
CA ALA A 255 14.86 -19.68 9.73
C ALA A 255 14.03 -18.63 10.50
N GLY A 256 13.88 -18.79 11.81
CA GLY A 256 13.15 -17.83 12.66
C GLY A 256 13.87 -16.49 12.83
N GLY A 257 15.16 -16.43 12.60
CA GLY A 257 15.95 -15.19 12.62
C GLY A 257 15.62 -14.27 11.46
N LEU A 258 15.37 -14.86 10.29
CA LEU A 258 14.99 -14.09 9.09
C LEU A 258 13.71 -13.28 9.30
N GLU A 259 12.71 -13.87 9.95
CA GLU A 259 11.44 -13.20 10.21
C GLU A 259 11.56 -12.01 11.16
N ARG A 260 12.54 -12.06 12.07
CA ARG A 260 12.73 -11.00 13.09
C ARG A 260 13.65 -9.88 12.62
N SER A 261 14.65 -10.20 11.84
CA SER A 261 15.78 -9.30 11.56
C SER A 261 15.67 -8.54 10.25
N LEU A 262 14.90 -9.04 9.30
CA LEU A 262 14.66 -8.32 8.04
C LEU A 262 13.33 -7.58 8.10
N PRO A 263 13.30 -6.31 7.64
CA PRO A 263 12.02 -5.64 7.45
C PRO A 263 11.14 -6.50 6.54
N ARG A 264 9.89 -6.56 6.83
CA ARG A 264 8.91 -7.37 6.06
C ARG A 264 8.89 -7.05 4.56
N HIS A 265 9.51 -5.98 4.16
CA HIS A 265 9.69 -5.61 2.75
C HIS A 265 10.94 -6.14 2.10
N UNK A 266 11.72 -6.63 2.75
CA UNK A 266 12.91 -7.22 2.24
C UNK A 266 12.92 -8.72 2.32
N UNK A 267 11.94 -9.05 2.81
CA UNK A 267 11.75 -10.42 2.90
C UNK A 267 11.30 -11.06 1.79
#